data_e80e5f0f92a598ccd69a1fdabf7afebf
#
_entry.id   e80e5f0f92a598ccd69a1fdabf7afebf
#
_cell.length_a   1.000
_cell.length_b   1.000
_cell.length_c   1.000
_cell.angle_alpha   90.00
_cell.angle_beta   90.00
_cell.angle_gamma   90.00
#
_symmetry.space_group_name_H-M   'P 1'
#
loop_
_entity.id
_entity.type
_entity.pdbx_description
1 polymer ?
#
loop_
_entity_poly.entity_id
_entity_poly.type
_entity_poly.pdbx_seq_one_letter_code
_entity_poly.pdbx_strand_id
1 'polypeptide(L)'
;VVLSWLCLLGSLFGSEPSLAALGERIFLDTSLSSPPGQGCVSCHSPQDAFSDSRRVSPGAVKGRVGRRNAPSLMYAALIPSQRLEDTYDENGELEYIVEGGLFLDGRAHDLLDQVRHPFFDEDEMNIADDRELAGKLRKRDYGDEFKGLGNKEANKKAFEALVAFLRE
;
A
#
# COMPACT_ATOMS: atom_id res chain seq x y z
N VAL A 1 15.80 -37.79 -48.31
CA VAL A 1 14.94 -36.67 -47.79
C VAL A 1 14.81 -36.92 -46.29
N VAL A 2 15.60 -36.19 -45.50
CA VAL A 2 15.55 -36.24 -44.02
C VAL A 2 14.74 -35.02 -43.56
N LEU A 3 13.52 -35.23 -43.10
CA LEU A 3 12.72 -34.21 -42.46
C LEU A 3 13.27 -33.96 -41.05
N SER A 4 13.86 -32.78 -40.88
CA SER A 4 14.28 -32.23 -39.59
C SER A 4 13.04 -31.73 -38.84
N TRP A 5 12.64 -32.43 -37.78
CA TRP A 5 11.65 -31.93 -36.81
C TRP A 5 12.35 -30.94 -35.89
N LEU A 6 12.22 -29.67 -36.15
CA LEU A 6 12.55 -28.63 -35.19
C LEU A 6 11.42 -28.59 -34.16
N CYS A 7 11.65 -29.18 -32.99
CA CYS A 7 10.83 -28.94 -31.80
C CYS A 7 10.95 -27.47 -31.38
N LEU A 8 9.92 -26.69 -31.64
CA LEU A 8 9.72 -25.41 -30.99
C LEU A 8 9.39 -25.69 -29.50
N LEU A 9 10.43 -25.71 -28.67
CA LEU A 9 10.26 -25.53 -27.23
C LEU A 9 9.89 -24.05 -27.03
N GLY A 10 8.61 -23.78 -27.09
CA GLY A 10 8.04 -22.51 -26.63
C GLY A 10 8.41 -22.34 -25.18
N SER A 11 9.25 -21.36 -24.90
CA SER A 11 9.62 -20.97 -23.55
C SER A 11 8.37 -20.57 -22.78
N LEU A 12 7.90 -21.46 -21.88
CA LEU A 12 6.97 -21.14 -20.81
C LEU A 12 7.74 -20.33 -19.74
N PHE A 13 8.31 -19.21 -20.12
CA PHE A 13 8.66 -18.18 -19.13
C PHE A 13 7.35 -17.48 -18.78
N GLY A 14 6.73 -17.91 -17.69
CA GLY A 14 5.76 -17.08 -17.00
C GLY A 14 6.43 -15.73 -16.75
N SER A 15 5.90 -14.63 -17.28
CA SER A 15 6.38 -13.31 -16.95
C SER A 15 6.29 -13.14 -15.43
N GLU A 16 7.37 -12.70 -14.80
CA GLU A 16 7.34 -12.27 -13.40
C GLU A 16 6.13 -11.33 -13.23
N PRO A 17 5.32 -11.51 -12.19
CA PRO A 17 4.19 -10.62 -11.97
C PRO A 17 4.68 -9.18 -11.88
N SER A 18 3.96 -8.25 -12.50
CA SER A 18 4.31 -6.84 -12.41
C SER A 18 4.29 -6.40 -10.93
N LEU A 19 5.07 -5.36 -10.60
CA LEU A 19 5.08 -4.83 -9.23
C LEU A 19 3.67 -4.40 -8.78
N ALA A 20 2.86 -3.86 -9.70
CA ALA A 20 1.48 -3.50 -9.44
C ALA A 20 0.60 -4.74 -9.18
N ALA A 21 0.78 -5.83 -9.93
CA ALA A 21 0.06 -7.08 -9.67
C ALA A 21 0.40 -7.68 -8.30
N LEU A 22 1.65 -7.55 -7.84
CA LEU A 22 2.00 -7.88 -6.46
C LEU A 22 1.29 -6.96 -5.47
N GLY A 23 1.23 -5.66 -5.77
CA GLY A 23 0.54 -4.66 -4.96
C GLY A 23 -0.95 -4.95 -4.80
N GLU A 24 -1.64 -5.33 -5.88
CA GLU A 24 -3.03 -5.76 -5.85
C GLU A 24 -3.23 -6.95 -4.90
N ARG A 25 -2.39 -7.97 -5.00
CA ARG A 25 -2.46 -9.15 -4.11
C ARG A 25 -2.29 -8.78 -2.66
N ILE A 26 -1.35 -7.88 -2.33
CA ILE A 26 -1.12 -7.37 -0.97
C ILE A 26 -2.32 -6.54 -0.51
N PHE A 27 -2.88 -5.69 -1.37
CA PHE A 27 -4.05 -4.87 -1.08
C PHE A 27 -5.26 -5.70 -0.68
N LEU A 28 -5.48 -6.82 -1.36
CA LEU A 28 -6.61 -7.73 -1.14
C LEU A 28 -6.36 -8.71 0.02
N ASP A 29 -5.12 -8.85 0.52
CA ASP A 29 -4.77 -9.84 1.53
C ASP A 29 -5.16 -9.43 2.94
N THR A 30 -6.29 -9.93 3.41
CA THR A 30 -6.79 -9.71 4.78
C THR A 30 -6.06 -10.53 5.85
N SER A 31 -5.15 -11.42 5.47
CA SER A 31 -4.42 -12.26 6.42
C SER A 31 -3.17 -11.60 7.03
N LEU A 32 -2.81 -10.41 6.51
CA LEU A 32 -1.61 -9.69 6.96
C LEU A 32 -1.79 -9.02 8.32
N SER A 33 -3.00 -8.64 8.74
CA SER A 33 -3.23 -8.00 10.04
C SER A 33 -2.96 -8.90 11.26
N SER A 34 -2.95 -8.31 12.44
CA SER A 34 -2.81 -9.01 13.74
C SER A 34 -3.94 -8.61 14.73
N PRO A 35 -4.93 -9.50 15.01
CA PRO A 35 -5.12 -10.82 14.38
C PRO A 35 -5.47 -10.74 12.89
N PRO A 36 -5.32 -11.85 12.11
CA PRO A 36 -5.74 -11.89 10.72
C PRO A 36 -7.23 -11.61 10.53
N GLY A 37 -7.59 -10.97 9.42
CA GLY A 37 -8.97 -10.67 9.05
C GLY A 37 -9.16 -9.27 8.46
N GLN A 38 -8.11 -8.45 8.41
CA GLN A 38 -8.15 -7.11 7.85
C GLN A 38 -7.00 -6.86 6.87
N GLY A 39 -7.28 -6.13 5.80
CA GLY A 39 -6.35 -5.65 4.79
C GLY A 39 -6.80 -4.31 4.25
N CYS A 40 -6.08 -3.76 3.28
CA CYS A 40 -6.43 -2.46 2.68
C CYS A 40 -7.86 -2.46 2.13
N VAL A 41 -8.28 -3.55 1.47
CA VAL A 41 -9.64 -3.74 0.92
C VAL A 41 -10.74 -3.68 1.97
N SER A 42 -10.43 -3.91 3.24
CA SER A 42 -11.43 -3.89 4.32
C SER A 42 -11.93 -2.47 4.63
N CYS A 43 -11.10 -1.46 4.33
CA CYS A 43 -11.39 -0.04 4.54
C CYS A 43 -11.48 0.74 3.21
N HIS A 44 -10.96 0.18 2.13
CA HIS A 44 -10.94 0.79 0.81
C HIS A 44 -11.59 -0.17 -0.20
N SER A 45 -12.94 -0.24 -0.12
CA SER A 45 -13.76 -1.14 -0.95
C SER A 45 -13.79 -0.67 -2.41
N PRO A 46 -13.48 -1.54 -3.40
CA PRO A 46 -13.63 -1.19 -4.80
C PRO A 46 -15.08 -0.81 -5.18
N GLN A 47 -16.08 -1.39 -4.50
CA GLN A 47 -17.49 -1.10 -4.72
C GLN A 47 -17.88 0.31 -4.27
N ASP A 48 -17.11 0.89 -3.34
CA ASP A 48 -17.32 2.23 -2.79
C ASP A 48 -16.23 3.22 -3.33
N ALA A 49 -15.76 3.02 -4.56
CA ALA A 49 -14.68 3.81 -5.16
C ALA A 49 -13.41 3.86 -4.28
N PHE A 50 -13.02 2.69 -3.73
CA PHE A 50 -11.90 2.53 -2.82
C PHE A 50 -11.98 3.43 -1.56
N SER A 51 -13.18 3.71 -1.08
CA SER A 51 -13.45 4.37 0.21
C SER A 51 -14.18 3.42 1.16
N ASP A 52 -14.51 3.89 2.35
CA ASP A 52 -15.39 3.20 3.31
C ASP A 52 -16.72 3.92 3.43
N SER A 53 -17.83 3.22 3.16
CA SER A 53 -19.19 3.75 3.36
C SER A 53 -19.54 3.94 4.85
N ARG A 54 -18.80 3.31 5.75
CA ARG A 54 -18.95 3.49 7.20
C ARG A 54 -18.28 4.79 7.65
N ARG A 55 -18.80 5.38 8.74
CA ARG A 55 -18.22 6.59 9.33
C ARG A 55 -16.74 6.39 9.73
N VAL A 56 -16.42 5.23 10.30
CA VAL A 56 -15.07 4.78 10.65
C VAL A 56 -14.97 3.28 10.39
N SER A 57 -13.79 2.85 9.98
CA SER A 57 -13.51 1.44 9.69
C SER A 57 -13.23 0.67 10.99
N PRO A 58 -13.65 -0.60 11.11
CA PRO A 58 -13.22 -1.45 12.21
C PRO A 58 -11.74 -1.78 12.07
N GLY A 59 -11.02 -1.87 13.18
CA GLY A 59 -9.64 -2.35 13.25
C GLY A 59 -9.56 -3.88 13.26
N ALA A 60 -8.34 -4.43 13.14
CA ALA A 60 -8.09 -5.86 13.23
C ALA A 60 -8.44 -6.42 14.62
N VAL A 61 -8.21 -5.64 15.66
CA VAL A 61 -8.53 -6.00 17.03
C VAL A 61 -10.00 -5.67 17.31
N LYS A 62 -10.76 -6.67 17.78
CA LYS A 62 -12.18 -6.49 18.10
C LYS A 62 -12.42 -5.31 19.04
N GLY A 63 -13.29 -4.41 18.62
CA GLY A 63 -13.66 -3.22 19.39
C GLY A 63 -12.79 -1.99 19.13
N ARG A 64 -11.67 -2.12 18.41
CA ARG A 64 -10.92 -0.98 17.89
C ARG A 64 -11.52 -0.49 16.59
N VAL A 65 -11.42 0.80 16.33
CA VAL A 65 -11.92 1.46 15.12
C VAL A 65 -10.97 2.58 14.73
N GLY A 66 -10.85 2.82 13.44
CA GLY A 66 -10.09 3.97 12.90
C GLY A 66 -10.64 5.29 13.43
N ARG A 67 -9.79 6.30 13.53
CA ARG A 67 -10.14 7.62 14.07
C ARG A 67 -10.89 8.50 13.10
N ARG A 68 -10.80 8.19 11.81
CA ARG A 68 -11.38 8.96 10.69
C ARG A 68 -11.96 8.02 9.65
N ASN A 69 -12.83 8.55 8.78
CA ASN A 69 -13.29 7.81 7.60
C ASN A 69 -12.11 7.53 6.66
N ALA A 70 -12.10 6.36 6.03
CA ALA A 70 -11.15 6.02 4.99
C ALA A 70 -11.56 6.73 3.67
N PRO A 71 -10.78 7.70 3.19
CA PRO A 71 -11.08 8.42 1.95
C PRO A 71 -10.90 7.51 0.73
N SER A 72 -11.47 7.90 -0.41
CA SER A 72 -11.22 7.23 -1.67
C SER A 72 -9.73 7.27 -2.05
N LEU A 73 -9.23 6.14 -2.56
CA LEU A 73 -7.85 6.04 -3.07
C LEU A 73 -7.74 6.32 -4.56
N MET A 74 -8.85 6.51 -5.30
CA MET A 74 -8.83 6.64 -6.76
C MET A 74 -7.90 7.73 -7.30
N TYR A 75 -7.63 8.75 -6.51
CA TYR A 75 -6.77 9.87 -6.91
C TYR A 75 -5.58 10.09 -5.97
N ALA A 76 -5.35 9.15 -5.04
CA ALA A 76 -4.28 9.28 -4.04
C ALA A 76 -2.89 9.44 -4.68
N ALA A 77 -2.66 8.78 -5.81
CA ALA A 77 -1.40 8.86 -6.55
C ALA A 77 -1.14 10.21 -7.23
N LEU A 78 -2.16 11.07 -7.36
CA LEU A 78 -2.04 12.42 -7.94
C LEU A 78 -1.76 13.50 -6.90
N ILE A 79 -1.86 13.18 -5.62
CA ILE A 79 -1.54 14.11 -4.53
C ILE A 79 -0.03 14.31 -4.51
N PRO A 80 0.48 15.55 -4.62
CA PRO A 80 1.91 15.82 -4.58
C PRO A 80 2.51 15.49 -3.22
N SER A 81 3.81 15.21 -3.19
CA SER A 81 4.55 15.12 -1.93
C SER A 81 4.45 16.43 -1.17
N GLN A 82 4.45 16.31 0.17
CA GLN A 82 4.38 17.48 1.02
C GLN A 82 5.58 18.40 0.79
N ARG A 83 5.32 19.68 0.65
CA ARG A 83 6.33 20.73 0.51
C ARG A 83 5.90 22.00 1.23
N LEU A 84 6.88 22.75 1.68
CA LEU A 84 6.70 24.12 2.15
C LEU A 84 6.93 25.05 0.97
N GLU A 85 5.99 25.98 0.75
CA GLU A 85 6.14 27.04 -0.21
C GLU A 85 6.14 28.38 0.49
N ASP A 86 7.08 29.22 0.12
CA ASP A 86 7.15 30.60 0.56
C ASP A 86 6.05 31.40 -0.15
N THR A 87 5.28 32.13 0.60
CA THR A 87 4.30 33.09 0.08
C THR A 87 4.40 34.40 0.88
N TYR A 88 3.68 35.42 0.45
CA TYR A 88 3.64 36.71 1.15
C TYR A 88 2.19 37.06 1.39
N ASP A 89 1.89 37.54 2.61
CA ASP A 89 0.59 38.05 2.97
C ASP A 89 0.27 39.40 2.27
N GLU A 90 -0.91 39.94 2.54
CA GLU A 90 -1.36 41.23 1.98
C GLU A 90 -0.50 42.44 2.42
N ASN A 91 0.31 42.31 3.49
CA ASN A 91 1.24 43.29 4.00
C ASN A 91 2.68 43.09 3.47
N GLY A 92 2.92 42.02 2.70
CA GLY A 92 4.23 41.65 2.19
C GLY A 92 5.11 40.91 3.23
N GLU A 93 4.49 40.39 4.30
CA GLU A 93 5.21 39.55 5.27
C GLU A 93 5.28 38.10 4.77
N LEU A 94 6.43 37.44 5.01
CA LEU A 94 6.68 36.06 4.60
C LEU A 94 5.76 35.11 5.36
N GLU A 95 4.99 34.34 4.63
CA GLU A 95 4.19 33.22 5.14
C GLU A 95 4.65 31.91 4.52
N TYR A 96 4.31 30.81 5.17
CA TYR A 96 4.58 29.45 4.67
C TYR A 96 3.28 28.72 4.43
N ILE A 97 3.11 28.20 3.21
CA ILE A 97 2.01 27.31 2.87
C ILE A 97 2.54 25.89 2.80
N VAL A 98 1.83 24.97 3.44
CA VAL A 98 2.08 23.53 3.29
C VAL A 98 1.19 23.03 2.17
N GLU A 99 1.79 22.57 1.08
CA GLU A 99 1.08 21.91 -0.02
C GLU A 99 1.35 20.43 -0.03
N GLY A 100 0.38 19.64 -0.55
CA GLY A 100 0.50 18.19 -0.68
C GLY A 100 0.47 17.45 0.65
N GLY A 101 1.02 16.22 0.62
CA GLY A 101 0.94 15.30 1.74
C GLY A 101 -0.37 14.52 1.78
N LEU A 102 -0.36 13.34 2.38
CA LEU A 102 -1.49 12.43 2.46
C LEU A 102 -2.00 12.29 3.88
N PHE A 103 -3.07 11.51 4.04
CA PHE A 103 -4.07 11.57 5.10
C PHE A 103 -4.88 12.88 5.06
N LEU A 104 -5.94 12.97 5.87
CA LEU A 104 -6.78 14.17 5.94
C LEU A 104 -6.10 15.38 6.61
N ASP A 105 -4.92 15.18 7.18
CA ASP A 105 -4.13 16.19 7.90
C ASP A 105 -2.73 16.41 7.30
N GLY A 106 -2.45 15.78 6.14
CA GLY A 106 -1.19 15.95 5.44
C GLY A 106 0.04 15.35 6.13
N ARG A 107 -0.13 14.55 7.20
CA ARG A 107 1.01 14.06 8.01
C ARG A 107 1.94 13.08 7.30
N ALA A 108 1.48 12.38 6.26
CA ALA A 108 2.34 11.56 5.44
C ALA A 108 2.93 12.38 4.31
N HIS A 109 4.25 12.36 4.18
CA HIS A 109 4.98 13.16 3.22
C HIS A 109 4.59 12.84 1.77
N ASP A 110 4.45 11.56 1.45
CA ASP A 110 4.10 11.05 0.13
C ASP A 110 3.32 9.73 0.22
N LEU A 111 2.96 9.17 -0.93
CA LEU A 111 2.20 7.93 -0.99
C LEU A 111 2.96 6.74 -0.42
N LEU A 112 4.30 6.68 -0.58
CA LEU A 112 5.12 5.60 -0.03
C LEU A 112 5.16 5.67 1.50
N ASP A 113 5.24 6.86 2.07
CA ASP A 113 5.13 7.06 3.51
C ASP A 113 3.73 6.70 4.01
N GLN A 114 2.69 7.11 3.29
CA GLN A 114 1.30 6.85 3.68
C GLN A 114 0.97 5.36 3.75
N VAL A 115 1.30 4.56 2.73
CA VAL A 115 0.88 3.14 2.65
C VAL A 115 1.45 2.26 3.76
N ARG A 116 2.53 2.68 4.42
CA ARG A 116 3.14 1.96 5.53
C ARG A 116 2.37 2.10 6.84
N HIS A 117 1.72 3.25 7.08
CA HIS A 117 1.10 3.57 8.37
C HIS A 117 0.01 2.57 8.78
N PRO A 118 -0.96 2.21 7.92
CA PRO A 118 -2.04 1.28 8.28
C PRO A 118 -1.56 -0.07 8.80
N PHE A 119 -0.41 -0.56 8.35
CA PHE A 119 0.14 -1.84 8.83
C PHE A 119 0.45 -1.79 10.33
N PHE A 120 1.02 -0.67 10.81
CA PHE A 120 1.54 -0.54 12.17
C PHE A 120 0.59 0.21 13.11
N ASP A 121 -0.51 0.76 12.61
CA ASP A 121 -1.50 1.42 13.46
C ASP A 121 -2.30 0.36 14.23
N GLU A 122 -2.36 0.52 15.55
CA GLU A 122 -3.06 -0.40 16.45
C GLU A 122 -4.58 -0.40 16.27
N ASP A 123 -5.14 0.69 15.76
CA ASP A 123 -6.56 0.85 15.45
C ASP A 123 -6.90 0.36 14.04
N GLU A 124 -5.90 -0.06 13.24
CA GLU A 124 -6.05 -0.57 11.88
C GLU A 124 -5.55 -2.01 11.76
N MET A 125 -4.38 -2.29 11.14
CA MET A 125 -3.89 -3.66 10.94
C MET A 125 -3.12 -4.24 12.13
N ASN A 126 -2.66 -3.41 13.07
CA ASN A 126 -2.06 -3.79 14.36
C ASN A 126 -0.83 -4.72 14.25
N ILE A 127 0.02 -4.52 13.24
CA ILE A 127 1.31 -5.22 13.12
C ILE A 127 2.30 -4.61 14.10
N ALA A 128 2.99 -5.43 14.88
CA ALA A 128 3.85 -4.94 15.94
C ALA A 128 5.16 -4.30 15.42
N ASP A 129 5.75 -4.88 14.38
CA ASP A 129 7.05 -4.43 13.85
C ASP A 129 7.35 -4.94 12.43
N ASP A 130 8.47 -4.46 11.87
CA ASP A 130 8.97 -4.87 10.55
C ASP A 130 9.23 -6.37 10.43
N ARG A 131 9.60 -7.05 11.52
CA ARG A 131 9.85 -8.49 11.51
C ARG A 131 8.55 -9.26 11.34
N GLU A 132 7.51 -8.84 12.05
CA GLU A 132 6.19 -9.47 11.95
C GLU A 132 5.64 -9.34 10.54
N LEU A 133 5.63 -8.12 9.97
CA LEU A 133 5.14 -7.89 8.61
C LEU A 133 5.90 -8.73 7.59
N ALA A 134 7.24 -8.65 7.58
CA ALA A 134 8.05 -9.43 6.66
C ALA A 134 7.86 -10.94 6.83
N GLY A 135 7.68 -11.41 8.07
CA GLY A 135 7.39 -12.81 8.37
C GLY A 135 6.02 -13.25 7.84
N LYS A 136 5.02 -12.38 7.87
CA LYS A 136 3.69 -12.64 7.29
C LYS A 136 3.75 -12.66 5.75
N LEU A 137 4.38 -11.66 5.13
CA LEU A 137 4.55 -11.58 3.67
C LEU A 137 5.17 -12.85 3.09
N ARG A 138 6.26 -13.35 3.69
CA ARG A 138 6.96 -14.56 3.23
C ARG A 138 6.14 -15.85 3.32
N LYS A 139 5.08 -15.87 4.13
CA LYS A 139 4.21 -17.04 4.30
C LYS A 139 3.01 -17.05 3.35
N ARG A 140 2.88 -16.08 2.47
CA ARG A 140 1.79 -15.97 1.50
C ARG A 140 2.14 -16.75 0.23
N ASP A 141 1.14 -16.97 -0.60
CA ASP A 141 1.29 -17.57 -1.93
C ASP A 141 2.18 -16.74 -2.88
N TYR A 142 2.33 -15.44 -2.61
CA TYR A 142 3.29 -14.53 -3.24
C TYR A 142 4.60 -14.38 -2.44
N GLY A 143 4.83 -15.21 -1.43
CA GLY A 143 5.97 -15.07 -0.51
C GLY A 143 7.34 -15.23 -1.16
N ASP A 144 7.39 -15.89 -2.31
CA ASP A 144 8.60 -16.08 -3.11
C ASP A 144 9.21 -14.74 -3.55
N GLU A 145 8.37 -13.72 -3.75
CA GLU A 145 8.78 -12.35 -4.06
C GLU A 145 9.67 -11.71 -2.99
N PHE A 146 9.65 -12.24 -1.78
CA PHE A 146 10.37 -11.73 -0.60
C PHE A 146 11.52 -12.63 -0.15
N LYS A 147 11.81 -13.72 -0.89
CA LYS A 147 12.91 -14.63 -0.57
C LYS A 147 14.25 -13.91 -0.65
N GLY A 148 15.12 -14.19 0.33
CA GLY A 148 16.48 -13.62 0.38
C GLY A 148 16.56 -12.16 0.80
N LEU A 149 15.44 -11.45 0.92
CA LEU A 149 15.43 -10.06 1.37
C LEU A 149 15.49 -9.98 2.90
N GLY A 150 16.15 -8.96 3.46
CA GLY A 150 16.03 -8.58 4.86
C GLY A 150 14.60 -8.12 5.20
N ASN A 151 14.30 -7.91 6.49
CA ASN A 151 12.92 -7.54 6.87
C ASN A 151 12.53 -6.16 6.32
N LYS A 152 13.44 -5.19 6.42
CA LYS A 152 13.18 -3.83 5.91
C LYS A 152 13.04 -3.78 4.39
N GLU A 153 13.88 -4.53 3.68
CA GLU A 153 13.84 -4.62 2.21
C GLU A 153 12.55 -5.31 1.73
N ALA A 154 12.12 -6.38 2.43
CA ALA A 154 10.86 -7.05 2.13
C ALA A 154 9.66 -6.10 2.30
N ASN A 155 9.61 -5.38 3.42
CA ASN A 155 8.53 -4.42 3.68
C ASN A 155 8.57 -3.27 2.68
N LYS A 156 9.76 -2.73 2.37
CA LYS A 156 9.93 -1.69 1.35
C LYS A 156 9.38 -2.15 -0.01
N LYS A 157 9.74 -3.37 -0.47
CA LYS A 157 9.20 -3.94 -1.71
C LYS A 157 7.67 -4.05 -1.67
N ALA A 158 7.09 -4.45 -0.54
CA ALA A 158 5.63 -4.53 -0.39
C ALA A 158 4.97 -3.14 -0.49
N PHE A 159 5.54 -2.11 0.12
CA PHE A 159 5.03 -0.75 0.04
C PHE A 159 5.17 -0.17 -1.37
N GLU A 160 6.31 -0.39 -2.03
CA GLU A 160 6.52 0.00 -3.43
C GLU A 160 5.52 -0.70 -4.38
N ALA A 161 5.20 -1.97 -4.12
CA ALA A 161 4.19 -2.70 -4.86
C ALA A 161 2.79 -2.11 -4.69
N LEU A 162 2.39 -1.77 -3.46
CA LEU A 162 1.14 -1.07 -3.19
C LEU A 162 1.07 0.28 -3.89
N VAL A 163 2.14 1.07 -3.84
CA VAL A 163 2.21 2.35 -4.57
C VAL A 163 2.09 2.14 -6.08
N ALA A 164 2.71 1.09 -6.65
CA ALA A 164 2.59 0.77 -8.06
C ALA A 164 1.13 0.43 -8.43
N PHE A 165 0.44 -0.36 -7.62
CA PHE A 165 -0.97 -0.69 -7.81
C PHE A 165 -1.88 0.55 -7.73
N LEU A 166 -1.66 1.45 -6.77
CA LEU A 166 -2.46 2.66 -6.59
C LEU A 166 -2.23 3.73 -7.69
N ARG A 167 -1.26 3.51 -8.58
CA ARG A 167 -0.96 4.39 -9.72
C ARG A 167 -1.58 3.92 -11.03
N GLU A 168 -2.14 2.72 -11.09
CA GLU A 168 -2.88 2.17 -12.23
C GLU A 168 -4.35 2.62 -12.23
#